data_af6cfadfbd1c3ff88749676d941aad20
#
_entry.id   af6cfadfbd1c3ff88749676d941aad20
#
_cell.length_a   1.000
_cell.length_b   1.000
_cell.length_c   1.000
_cell.angle_alpha   90.00
_cell.angle_beta   90.00
_cell.angle_gamma   90.00
#
_symmetry.space_group_name_H-M   'P 1'
#
loop_
_entity.id
_entity.type
_entity.pdbx_description
1 polymer ?
#
loop_
_entity_poly.entity_id
_entity_poly.type
_entity_poly.pdbx_seq_one_letter_code
_entity_poly.pdbx_strand_id
1 'polypeptide(L)'
;MTKHLVIPDTQVKPGNPIEHLRWAGQYAVDKKPDVIVHIGDHWDMPALSSYDSGTRNFEGRRYSNDIEAGIQGMEAFLEPIRAEQQRLIRNKDKRWNPRMVFTLGNHEYRIERAVNADPKLDGLIGFKDLKLEEMGWEVYDFLEPVIIDDIAYSHYFTSGVMGRPVSSAKLMLQKKYMSCVMGHVQDRDVAFARKADGTNMLGLFAGIFYQHDEDYLTPQT
;
A
#
# COMPACT_ATOMS: atom_id res chain seq x y z
N MET A 1 5.61 -18.70 15.14
CA MET A 1 6.07 -17.40 14.55
C MET A 1 5.03 -16.98 13.55
N THR A 2 4.48 -15.80 13.69
CA THR A 2 3.49 -15.20 12.77
C THR A 2 4.16 -14.87 11.44
N LYS A 3 3.50 -15.18 10.32
CA LYS A 3 3.99 -14.85 8.97
C LYS A 3 3.26 -13.62 8.45
N HIS A 4 4.01 -12.62 8.07
CA HIS A 4 3.49 -11.41 7.43
C HIS A 4 3.84 -11.40 5.94
N LEU A 5 2.87 -11.08 5.10
CA LEU A 5 3.07 -10.73 3.70
C LEU A 5 2.86 -9.23 3.55
N VAL A 6 3.87 -8.55 3.01
CA VAL A 6 3.80 -7.11 2.75
C VAL A 6 3.65 -6.88 1.25
N ILE A 7 2.69 -6.06 0.87
CA ILE A 7 2.47 -5.61 -0.51
C ILE A 7 2.83 -4.12 -0.55
N PRO A 8 3.92 -3.74 -1.24
CA PRO A 8 4.27 -2.34 -1.40
C PRO A 8 3.48 -1.68 -2.54
N ASP A 9 3.80 -0.45 -2.81
CA ASP A 9 3.25 0.44 -3.84
C ASP A 9 2.91 -0.32 -5.14
N THR A 10 1.63 -0.49 -5.44
CA THR A 10 1.15 -1.21 -6.63
C THR A 10 0.68 -0.28 -7.74
N GLN A 11 0.47 0.98 -7.44
CA GLN A 11 0.21 2.14 -8.32
C GLN A 11 -0.69 1.81 -9.52
N VAL A 12 -1.85 1.19 -9.23
CA VAL A 12 -2.82 0.80 -10.24
C VAL A 12 -3.45 2.04 -10.86
N LYS A 13 -3.45 2.09 -12.19
CA LYS A 13 -4.08 3.15 -12.98
C LYS A 13 -4.76 2.60 -14.22
N PRO A 14 -5.73 3.32 -14.81
CA PRO A 14 -6.44 2.86 -15.99
C PRO A 14 -5.50 2.50 -17.14
N GLY A 15 -5.75 1.34 -17.78
CA GLY A 15 -5.04 0.89 -18.96
C GLY A 15 -3.75 0.11 -18.70
N ASN A 16 -3.32 0.00 -17.45
CA ASN A 16 -2.13 -0.78 -17.10
C ASN A 16 -2.46 -2.23 -16.70
N PRO A 17 -1.54 -3.19 -16.98
CA PRO A 17 -1.72 -4.58 -16.57
C PRO A 17 -1.82 -4.73 -15.04
N ILE A 18 -2.67 -5.67 -14.58
CA ILE A 18 -2.89 -5.98 -13.16
C ILE A 18 -2.66 -7.46 -12.82
N GLU A 19 -2.17 -8.27 -13.77
CA GLU A 19 -1.97 -9.71 -13.59
C GLU A 19 -1.02 -10.05 -12.45
N HIS A 20 -0.01 -9.21 -12.20
CA HIS A 20 0.92 -9.38 -11.09
C HIS A 20 0.23 -9.37 -9.72
N LEU A 21 -0.90 -8.66 -9.58
CA LEU A 21 -1.69 -8.67 -8.35
C LEU A 21 -2.35 -10.03 -8.12
N ARG A 22 -2.83 -10.69 -9.17
CA ARG A 22 -3.31 -12.07 -9.08
C ARG A 22 -2.19 -13.03 -8.66
N TRP A 23 -0.97 -12.83 -9.17
CA TRP A 23 0.19 -13.64 -8.72
C TRP A 23 0.50 -13.44 -7.25
N ALA A 24 0.42 -12.19 -6.75
CA ALA A 24 0.57 -11.91 -5.32
C ALA A 24 -0.53 -12.58 -4.47
N GLY A 25 -1.77 -12.57 -4.94
CA GLY A 25 -2.87 -13.30 -4.32
C GLY A 25 -2.63 -14.83 -4.28
N GLN A 26 -2.15 -15.41 -5.39
CA GLN A 26 -1.76 -16.82 -5.42
C GLN A 26 -0.59 -17.11 -4.49
N TYR A 27 0.40 -16.24 -4.43
CA TYR A 27 1.52 -16.38 -3.48
C TYR A 27 1.04 -16.35 -2.03
N ALA A 28 0.06 -15.50 -1.70
CA ALA A 28 -0.57 -15.51 -0.37
C ALA A 28 -1.24 -16.86 -0.09
N VAL A 29 -1.93 -17.46 -1.07
CA VAL A 29 -2.53 -18.79 -0.96
C VAL A 29 -1.46 -19.86 -0.70
N ASP A 30 -0.33 -19.82 -1.39
CA ASP A 30 0.75 -20.81 -1.25
C ASP A 30 1.47 -20.68 0.11
N LYS A 31 1.67 -19.47 0.59
CA LYS A 31 2.43 -19.20 1.82
C LYS A 31 1.57 -19.20 3.08
N LYS A 32 0.25 -19.00 2.95
CA LYS A 32 -0.69 -18.91 4.07
C LYS A 32 -0.17 -17.97 5.16
N PRO A 33 0.04 -16.66 4.87
CA PRO A 33 0.41 -15.71 5.90
C PRO A 33 -0.72 -15.55 6.92
N ASP A 34 -0.35 -15.21 8.14
CA ASP A 34 -1.30 -14.89 9.20
C ASP A 34 -1.79 -13.43 9.08
N VAL A 35 -0.93 -12.56 8.53
CA VAL A 35 -1.19 -11.14 8.28
C VAL A 35 -0.79 -10.76 6.86
N ILE A 36 -1.63 -9.98 6.19
CA ILE A 36 -1.32 -9.33 4.91
C ILE A 36 -1.39 -7.83 5.15
N VAL A 37 -0.30 -7.12 4.86
CA VAL A 37 -0.23 -5.66 4.99
C VAL A 37 0.01 -5.05 3.63
N HIS A 38 -0.95 -4.27 3.14
CA HIS A 38 -0.73 -3.37 2.00
C HIS A 38 -0.32 -2.00 2.54
N ILE A 39 0.87 -1.52 2.16
CA ILE A 39 1.44 -0.30 2.74
C ILE A 39 1.13 0.98 1.95
N GLY A 40 0.01 0.99 1.23
CA GLY A 40 -0.51 2.16 0.52
C GLY A 40 -0.02 2.31 -0.92
N ASP A 41 -0.41 3.40 -1.54
CA ASP A 41 -0.18 3.70 -2.96
C ASP A 41 -0.63 2.53 -3.86
N HIS A 42 -1.82 1.97 -3.57
CA HIS A 42 -2.45 1.01 -4.46
C HIS A 42 -3.09 1.71 -5.65
N TRP A 43 -3.86 2.78 -5.41
CA TRP A 43 -4.38 3.66 -6.45
C TRP A 43 -3.31 4.68 -6.83
N ASP A 44 -2.93 4.78 -8.11
CA ASP A 44 -2.05 5.87 -8.56
C ASP A 44 -2.74 7.24 -8.55
N MET A 45 -4.06 7.29 -8.75
CA MET A 45 -4.89 8.50 -8.73
C MET A 45 -4.38 9.63 -9.66
N PRO A 46 -4.08 9.36 -10.92
CA PRO A 46 -3.56 10.36 -11.86
C PRO A 46 -4.53 11.53 -12.10
N ALA A 47 -5.86 11.33 -11.98
CA ALA A 47 -6.85 12.39 -12.13
C ALA A 47 -6.79 13.45 -11.01
N LEU A 48 -6.19 13.13 -9.87
CA LEU A 48 -5.99 14.04 -8.74
C LEU A 48 -4.53 14.50 -8.59
N SER A 49 -3.66 14.19 -9.58
CA SER A 49 -2.27 14.63 -9.58
C SER A 49 -2.17 16.13 -9.80
N SER A 50 -1.54 16.84 -8.87
CA SER A 50 -1.23 18.25 -9.03
C SER A 50 -0.04 18.51 -9.95
N TYR A 51 0.82 17.52 -10.15
CA TYR A 51 2.02 17.64 -10.99
C TYR A 51 1.69 17.71 -12.48
N ASP A 52 0.62 17.02 -12.90
CA ASP A 52 0.20 16.97 -14.31
C ASP A 52 -0.84 18.02 -14.66
N SER A 53 -1.33 18.79 -13.69
CA SER A 53 -2.32 19.85 -13.90
C SER A 53 -1.84 20.86 -14.95
N GLY A 54 -2.63 21.06 -16.01
CA GLY A 54 -2.28 21.95 -17.12
C GLY A 54 -1.31 21.36 -18.15
N THR A 55 -0.90 20.10 -18.01
CA THR A 55 -0.09 19.40 -19.01
C THR A 55 -0.95 18.57 -19.95
N ARG A 56 -0.39 18.18 -21.11
CA ARG A 56 -1.04 17.29 -22.08
C ARG A 56 -1.38 15.93 -21.48
N ASN A 57 -0.60 15.46 -20.52
CA ASN A 57 -0.81 14.16 -19.86
C ASN A 57 -2.06 14.13 -18.98
N PHE A 58 -2.66 15.27 -18.67
CA PHE A 58 -3.89 15.35 -17.86
C PHE A 58 -5.16 15.07 -18.69
N GLU A 59 -5.07 15.12 -20.03
CA GLU A 59 -6.23 14.96 -20.90
C GLU A 59 -6.88 13.56 -20.73
N GLY A 60 -8.20 13.55 -20.59
CA GLY A 60 -8.99 12.31 -20.48
C GLY A 60 -9.00 11.64 -19.11
N ARG A 61 -8.21 12.09 -18.13
CA ARG A 61 -8.21 11.54 -16.76
C ARG A 61 -9.53 11.81 -16.05
N ARG A 62 -10.03 10.80 -15.35
CA ARG A 62 -11.30 10.87 -14.59
C ARG A 62 -11.14 10.13 -13.26
N TYR A 63 -11.57 10.77 -12.18
CA TYR A 63 -11.59 10.19 -10.84
C TYR A 63 -12.27 8.81 -10.80
N SER A 64 -13.46 8.70 -11.42
CA SER A 64 -14.19 7.42 -11.48
C SER A 64 -13.41 6.28 -12.13
N ASN A 65 -12.60 6.59 -13.16
CA ASN A 65 -11.78 5.59 -13.82
C ASN A 65 -10.62 5.14 -12.93
N ASP A 66 -10.02 6.06 -12.18
CA ASP A 66 -8.95 5.73 -11.23
C ASP A 66 -9.49 4.83 -10.11
N ILE A 67 -10.67 5.17 -9.55
CA ILE A 67 -11.33 4.37 -8.53
C ILE A 67 -11.63 2.96 -9.06
N GLU A 68 -12.24 2.86 -10.24
CA GLU A 68 -12.57 1.57 -10.84
C GLU A 68 -11.34 0.71 -11.12
N ALA A 69 -10.29 1.29 -11.68
CA ALA A 69 -9.04 0.58 -11.96
C ALA A 69 -8.43 -0.01 -10.68
N GLY A 70 -8.34 0.77 -9.60
CA GLY A 70 -7.82 0.27 -8.34
C GLY A 70 -8.71 -0.81 -7.70
N ILE A 71 -10.04 -0.67 -7.77
CA ILE A 71 -10.96 -1.72 -7.32
C ILE A 71 -10.71 -3.02 -8.11
N GLN A 72 -10.58 -2.95 -9.44
CA GLN A 72 -10.28 -4.12 -10.28
C GLN A 72 -8.94 -4.75 -9.90
N GLY A 73 -7.92 -3.94 -9.62
CA GLY A 73 -6.61 -4.41 -9.13
C GLY A 73 -6.72 -5.14 -7.79
N MET A 74 -7.44 -4.56 -6.84
CA MET A 74 -7.65 -5.17 -5.53
C MET A 74 -8.46 -6.48 -5.63
N GLU A 75 -9.49 -6.52 -6.46
CA GLU A 75 -10.25 -7.74 -6.70
C GLU A 75 -9.40 -8.83 -7.35
N ALA A 76 -8.49 -8.48 -8.28
CA ALA A 76 -7.56 -9.44 -8.87
C ALA A 76 -6.61 -10.06 -7.82
N PHE A 77 -6.17 -9.27 -6.83
CA PHE A 77 -5.40 -9.77 -5.69
C PHE A 77 -6.23 -10.68 -4.78
N LEU A 78 -7.46 -10.30 -4.47
CA LEU A 78 -8.31 -11.01 -3.51
C LEU A 78 -8.95 -12.27 -4.06
N GLU A 79 -9.13 -12.38 -5.38
CA GLU A 79 -9.82 -13.51 -6.02
C GLU A 79 -9.21 -14.88 -5.65
N PRO A 80 -7.87 -15.13 -5.79
CA PRO A 80 -7.29 -16.42 -5.41
C PRO A 80 -7.46 -16.72 -3.90
N ILE A 81 -7.36 -15.70 -3.06
CA ILE A 81 -7.52 -15.81 -1.61
C ILE A 81 -8.94 -16.25 -1.27
N ARG A 82 -9.95 -15.59 -1.81
CA ARG A 82 -11.36 -15.92 -1.61
C ARG A 82 -11.71 -17.30 -2.17
N ALA A 83 -11.17 -17.65 -3.34
CA ALA A 83 -11.36 -18.98 -3.94
C ALA A 83 -10.83 -20.09 -3.02
N GLU A 84 -9.64 -19.91 -2.46
CA GLU A 84 -9.04 -20.87 -1.51
C GLU A 84 -9.85 -20.94 -0.21
N GLN A 85 -10.28 -19.81 0.34
CA GLN A 85 -11.14 -19.81 1.53
C GLN A 85 -12.43 -20.61 1.29
N GLN A 86 -13.07 -20.43 0.14
CA GLN A 86 -14.27 -21.20 -0.24
C GLN A 86 -13.96 -22.69 -0.42
N ARG A 87 -12.80 -23.02 -1.01
CA ARG A 87 -12.34 -24.42 -1.14
C ARG A 87 -12.19 -25.08 0.24
N LEU A 88 -11.52 -24.39 1.17
CA LEU A 88 -11.32 -24.90 2.55
C LEU A 88 -12.65 -25.12 3.29
N ILE A 89 -13.61 -24.20 3.11
CA ILE A 89 -14.96 -24.34 3.69
C ILE A 89 -15.67 -25.57 3.12
N ARG A 90 -15.69 -25.72 1.79
CA ARG A 90 -16.36 -26.87 1.13
C ARG A 90 -15.78 -28.21 1.54
N ASN A 91 -14.46 -28.27 1.68
CA ASN A 91 -13.76 -29.51 2.05
C ASN A 91 -13.74 -29.76 3.56
N LYS A 92 -14.26 -28.84 4.37
CA LYS A 92 -14.17 -28.88 5.85
C LYS A 92 -12.72 -28.93 6.36
N ASP A 93 -11.79 -28.34 5.58
CA ASP A 93 -10.40 -28.20 5.95
C ASP A 93 -10.23 -27.09 7.00
N LYS A 94 -9.02 -27.03 7.61
CA LYS A 94 -8.67 -25.95 8.54
C LYS A 94 -8.80 -24.61 7.82
N ARG A 95 -9.62 -23.71 8.36
CA ARG A 95 -9.82 -22.37 7.82
C ARG A 95 -8.53 -21.57 7.84
N TRP A 96 -8.33 -20.77 6.80
CA TRP A 96 -7.29 -19.75 6.72
C TRP A 96 -7.97 -18.41 6.43
N ASN A 97 -7.81 -17.48 7.35
CA ASN A 97 -8.39 -16.13 7.25
C ASN A 97 -7.34 -15.15 7.78
N PRO A 98 -6.44 -14.65 6.93
CA PRO A 98 -5.41 -13.72 7.37
C PRO A 98 -6.04 -12.40 7.81
N ARG A 99 -5.43 -11.75 8.80
CA ARG A 99 -5.71 -10.36 9.09
C ARG A 99 -5.24 -9.52 7.91
N MET A 100 -6.11 -8.71 7.32
CA MET A 100 -5.77 -7.83 6.19
C MET A 100 -5.74 -6.39 6.65
N VAL A 101 -4.61 -5.73 6.49
CA VAL A 101 -4.36 -4.35 6.94
C VAL A 101 -3.92 -3.51 5.75
N PHE A 102 -4.50 -2.34 5.62
CA PHE A 102 -4.17 -1.35 4.60
C PHE A 102 -3.81 -0.02 5.26
N THR A 103 -2.62 0.50 5.01
CA THR A 103 -2.26 1.87 5.40
C THR A 103 -2.39 2.78 4.19
N LEU A 104 -3.19 3.85 4.28
CA LEU A 104 -3.36 4.79 3.16
C LEU A 104 -2.02 5.42 2.77
N GLY A 105 -1.75 5.48 1.46
CA GLY A 105 -0.58 6.14 0.91
C GLY A 105 -0.83 7.59 0.52
N ASN A 106 0.20 8.25 0.01
CA ASN A 106 0.07 9.64 -0.41
C ASN A 106 -0.72 9.80 -1.71
N HIS A 107 -0.87 8.74 -2.50
CA HIS A 107 -1.71 8.74 -3.68
C HIS A 107 -3.19 8.63 -3.31
N GLU A 108 -3.58 7.74 -2.41
CA GLU A 108 -4.95 7.75 -1.86
C GLU A 108 -5.25 9.08 -1.15
N TYR A 109 -4.28 9.65 -0.44
CA TYR A 109 -4.43 10.94 0.26
C TYR A 109 -4.63 12.13 -0.70
N ARG A 110 -4.43 11.95 -2.03
CA ARG A 110 -4.82 12.95 -3.03
C ARG A 110 -6.32 13.27 -2.98
N ILE A 111 -7.17 12.32 -2.58
CA ILE A 111 -8.61 12.53 -2.40
C ILE A 111 -8.85 13.61 -1.34
N GLU A 112 -8.28 13.43 -0.15
CA GLU A 112 -8.40 14.39 0.96
C GLU A 112 -7.83 15.76 0.58
N ARG A 113 -6.68 15.79 -0.11
CA ARG A 113 -6.10 17.05 -0.59
C ARG A 113 -7.00 17.76 -1.60
N ALA A 114 -7.69 17.02 -2.47
CA ALA A 114 -8.62 17.60 -3.43
C ALA A 114 -9.84 18.21 -2.73
N VAL A 115 -10.41 17.53 -1.74
CA VAL A 115 -11.53 18.04 -0.92
C VAL A 115 -11.09 19.28 -0.16
N ASN A 116 -9.91 19.29 0.45
CA ASN A 116 -9.37 20.44 1.17
C ASN A 116 -9.07 21.63 0.24
N ALA A 117 -8.72 21.39 -1.01
CA ALA A 117 -8.49 22.45 -2.02
C ALA A 117 -9.80 23.01 -2.59
N ASP A 118 -10.84 22.19 -2.72
CA ASP A 118 -12.18 22.61 -3.15
C ASP A 118 -13.26 21.95 -2.26
N PRO A 119 -13.74 22.66 -1.23
CA PRO A 119 -14.75 22.12 -0.30
C PRO A 119 -16.08 21.72 -0.96
N LYS A 120 -16.34 22.08 -2.21
CA LYS A 120 -17.52 21.61 -2.95
C LYS A 120 -17.47 20.11 -3.24
N LEU A 121 -16.29 19.50 -3.15
CA LEU A 121 -16.09 18.07 -3.33
C LEU A 121 -16.41 17.27 -2.06
N ASP A 122 -16.60 17.93 -0.92
CA ASP A 122 -16.95 17.27 0.33
C ASP A 122 -18.27 16.49 0.20
N GLY A 123 -18.23 15.22 0.58
CA GLY A 123 -19.33 14.28 0.43
C GLY A 123 -19.56 13.76 -1.00
N LEU A 124 -18.92 14.33 -2.03
CA LEU A 124 -18.96 13.84 -3.41
C LEU A 124 -17.88 12.78 -3.69
N ILE A 125 -16.68 13.00 -3.17
CA ILE A 125 -15.57 12.05 -3.24
C ILE A 125 -15.03 11.79 -1.84
N GLY A 126 -14.42 10.62 -1.63
CA GLY A 126 -13.87 10.27 -0.31
C GLY A 126 -13.23 8.89 -0.29
N PHE A 127 -12.53 8.55 0.79
CA PHE A 127 -11.92 7.23 0.96
C PHE A 127 -12.92 6.07 0.91
N LYS A 128 -14.20 6.31 1.20
CA LYS A 128 -15.29 5.32 1.04
C LYS A 128 -15.39 4.79 -0.40
N ASP A 129 -14.99 5.61 -1.40
CA ASP A 129 -15.06 5.21 -2.81
C ASP A 129 -14.05 4.10 -3.15
N LEU A 130 -13.00 3.94 -2.33
CA LEU A 130 -12.00 2.87 -2.45
C LEU A 130 -12.55 1.49 -2.05
N LYS A 131 -13.65 1.43 -1.29
CA LYS A 131 -14.33 0.21 -0.82
C LYS A 131 -13.44 -0.77 -0.06
N LEU A 132 -12.36 -0.30 0.54
CA LEU A 132 -11.39 -1.16 1.24
C LEU A 132 -12.02 -1.96 2.37
N GLU A 133 -12.82 -1.32 3.23
CA GLU A 133 -13.50 -1.99 4.35
C GLU A 133 -14.51 -3.04 3.86
N GLU A 134 -15.24 -2.75 2.76
CA GLU A 134 -16.17 -3.70 2.13
C GLU A 134 -15.43 -4.93 1.59
N MET A 135 -14.18 -4.76 1.17
CA MET A 135 -13.31 -5.85 0.71
C MET A 135 -12.65 -6.63 1.85
N GLY A 136 -12.82 -6.18 3.11
CA GLY A 136 -12.33 -6.85 4.30
C GLY A 136 -10.99 -6.33 4.84
N TRP A 137 -10.56 -5.14 4.43
CA TRP A 137 -9.36 -4.51 4.94
C TRP A 137 -9.63 -3.69 6.20
N GLU A 138 -8.73 -3.78 7.19
CA GLU A 138 -8.62 -2.81 8.28
C GLU A 138 -7.82 -1.63 7.76
N VAL A 139 -8.44 -0.44 7.67
CA VAL A 139 -7.82 0.73 7.06
C VAL A 139 -7.25 1.65 8.13
N TYR A 140 -6.03 2.11 7.92
CA TYR A 140 -5.34 3.09 8.76
C TYR A 140 -5.05 4.35 7.95
N ASP A 141 -5.22 5.50 8.59
CA ASP A 141 -5.05 6.80 7.95
C ASP A 141 -3.61 7.02 7.45
N PHE A 142 -3.49 7.94 6.49
CA PHE A 142 -2.19 8.31 5.95
C PHE A 142 -1.24 8.79 7.05
N LEU A 143 -0.06 8.16 7.14
CA LEU A 143 0.97 8.35 8.16
C LEU A 143 0.57 7.90 9.58
N GLU A 144 -0.56 7.28 9.77
CA GLU A 144 -0.88 6.58 11.01
C GLU A 144 -0.21 5.19 11.01
N PRO A 145 0.75 4.92 11.91
CA PRO A 145 1.41 3.62 11.94
C PRO A 145 0.56 2.58 12.66
N VAL A 146 0.47 1.39 12.08
CA VAL A 146 -0.09 0.22 12.76
C VAL A 146 1.03 -0.68 13.27
N ILE A 147 0.91 -1.17 14.51
CA ILE A 147 1.88 -2.08 15.12
C ILE A 147 1.28 -3.48 15.15
N ILE A 148 1.99 -4.45 14.55
CA ILE A 148 1.61 -5.86 14.50
C ILE A 148 2.85 -6.68 14.84
N ASP A 149 2.77 -7.51 15.88
CA ASP A 149 3.88 -8.35 16.35
C ASP A 149 5.22 -7.58 16.51
N ASP A 150 5.16 -6.42 17.16
CA ASP A 150 6.30 -5.52 17.42
C ASP A 150 6.94 -4.90 16.16
N ILE A 151 6.26 -4.97 15.01
CA ILE A 151 6.66 -4.32 13.77
C ILE A 151 5.68 -3.19 13.46
N ALA A 152 6.19 -1.97 13.25
CA ALA A 152 5.40 -0.84 12.80
C ALA A 152 5.32 -0.80 11.27
N TYR A 153 4.12 -0.65 10.74
CA TYR A 153 3.83 -0.48 9.32
C TYR A 153 3.22 0.90 9.09
N SER A 154 3.68 1.59 8.08
CA SER A 154 3.08 2.84 7.61
C SER A 154 3.51 3.03 6.15
N HIS A 155 2.76 3.81 5.38
CA HIS A 155 3.16 4.13 4.01
C HIS A 155 4.58 4.70 3.98
N TYR A 156 4.88 5.69 4.84
CA TYR A 156 6.25 6.04 5.19
C TYR A 156 6.36 6.59 6.61
N PHE A 157 7.57 6.63 7.14
CA PHE A 157 7.89 7.26 8.42
C PHE A 157 8.58 8.61 8.20
N THR A 158 8.19 9.62 8.97
CA THR A 158 8.75 10.96 8.86
C THR A 158 10.11 11.07 9.56
N SER A 159 11.02 11.86 8.98
CA SER A 159 12.36 12.11 9.53
C SER A 159 12.41 13.28 10.52
N GLY A 160 11.42 14.15 10.53
CA GLY A 160 11.36 15.34 11.40
C GLY A 160 10.09 16.15 11.20
N VAL A 161 10.05 17.36 11.72
CA VAL A 161 8.87 18.24 11.77
C VAL A 161 8.33 18.67 10.40
N MET A 162 9.13 18.59 9.36
CA MET A 162 8.70 18.94 7.99
C MET A 162 7.88 17.83 7.30
N GLY A 163 7.64 16.71 7.97
CA GLY A 163 6.84 15.60 7.42
C GLY A 163 7.48 14.84 6.26
N ARG A 164 8.75 15.09 5.93
CA ARG A 164 9.45 14.37 4.85
C ARG A 164 9.74 12.93 5.23
N PRO A 165 9.67 11.98 4.26
CA PRO A 165 10.03 10.59 4.52
C PRO A 165 11.47 10.46 5.01
N VAL A 166 11.75 9.43 5.81
CA VAL A 166 13.13 9.05 6.13
C VAL A 166 13.85 8.58 4.87
N SER A 167 15.14 8.87 4.78
CA SER A 167 15.94 8.63 3.57
C SER A 167 16.61 7.26 3.53
N SER A 168 16.58 6.48 4.60
CA SER A 168 17.15 5.12 4.63
C SER A 168 16.53 4.27 5.74
N ALA A 169 16.57 2.95 5.56
CA ALA A 169 16.12 1.99 6.57
C ALA A 169 16.95 2.11 7.87
N LYS A 170 18.24 2.41 7.75
CA LYS A 170 19.08 2.67 8.92
C LYS A 170 18.63 3.91 9.71
N LEU A 171 18.36 5.01 9.02
CA LEU A 171 17.86 6.23 9.66
C LEU A 171 16.48 6.00 10.28
N MET A 172 15.61 5.20 9.63
CA MET A 172 14.32 4.82 10.16
C MET A 172 14.44 4.14 11.53
N LEU A 173 15.29 3.12 11.64
CA LEU A 173 15.55 2.44 12.92
C LEU A 173 16.08 3.40 14.01
N GLN A 174 16.97 4.31 13.65
CA GLN A 174 17.53 5.32 14.57
C GLN A 174 16.47 6.33 15.06
N LYS A 175 15.44 6.61 14.24
CA LYS A 175 14.38 7.58 14.58
C LYS A 175 13.20 6.95 15.30
N LYS A 176 12.88 5.70 14.99
CA LYS A 176 11.66 5.03 15.47
C LYS A 176 11.90 4.02 16.60
N TYR A 177 13.15 3.58 16.81
CA TYR A 177 13.58 2.69 17.91
C TYR A 177 12.85 1.34 17.96
N MET A 178 12.32 0.88 16.82
CA MET A 178 11.63 -0.40 16.69
C MET A 178 11.75 -0.93 15.26
N SER A 179 11.35 -2.18 15.04
CA SER A 179 11.22 -2.72 13.66
C SER A 179 10.17 -1.96 12.90
N CYS A 180 10.48 -1.54 11.66
CA CYS A 180 9.59 -0.74 10.82
C CYS A 180 9.65 -1.21 9.38
N VAL A 181 8.49 -1.18 8.70
CA VAL A 181 8.35 -1.46 7.27
C VAL A 181 7.60 -0.33 6.61
N MET A 182 8.09 0.18 5.48
CA MET A 182 7.46 1.23 4.69
C MET A 182 7.62 1.00 3.18
N GLY A 183 6.78 1.67 2.37
CA GLY A 183 6.85 1.81 0.92
C GLY A 183 7.38 3.18 0.50
N HIS A 184 6.69 3.83 -0.44
CA HIS A 184 6.88 5.21 -0.90
C HIS A 184 8.20 5.49 -1.65
N VAL A 185 9.33 5.03 -1.18
CA VAL A 185 10.67 5.38 -1.73
C VAL A 185 11.00 4.61 -3.01
N GLN A 186 10.14 3.72 -3.46
CA GLN A 186 10.27 2.97 -4.73
C GLN A 186 11.58 2.19 -4.91
N ASP A 187 12.40 2.11 -3.87
CA ASP A 187 13.63 1.35 -3.82
C ASP A 187 13.61 0.40 -2.62
N ARG A 188 14.42 -0.65 -2.68
CA ARG A 188 14.57 -1.61 -1.60
C ARG A 188 15.77 -1.24 -0.74
N ASP A 189 15.54 -0.95 0.54
CA ASP A 189 16.61 -0.75 1.53
C ASP A 189 16.32 -1.60 2.78
N VAL A 190 17.34 -2.26 3.30
CA VAL A 190 17.24 -3.14 4.47
C VAL A 190 18.32 -2.81 5.47
N ALA A 191 17.92 -2.59 6.71
CA ALA A 191 18.84 -2.37 7.81
C ALA A 191 18.52 -3.25 9.01
N PHE A 192 19.55 -3.66 9.73
CA PHE A 192 19.45 -4.37 10.99
C PHE A 192 20.12 -3.55 12.09
N ALA A 193 19.51 -3.53 13.26
CA ALA A 193 20.08 -2.93 14.46
C ALA A 193 19.76 -3.78 15.68
N ARG A 194 20.54 -3.62 16.75
CA ARG A 194 20.33 -4.32 18.00
C ARG A 194 20.19 -3.32 19.13
N LYS A 195 19.14 -3.47 19.93
CA LYS A 195 18.93 -2.69 21.16
C LYS A 195 19.88 -3.13 22.26
N ALA A 196 20.07 -2.29 23.29
CA ALA A 196 20.90 -2.62 24.44
C ALA A 196 20.41 -3.85 25.24
N ASP A 197 19.12 -4.16 25.18
CA ASP A 197 18.52 -5.35 25.77
C ASP A 197 18.74 -6.64 24.95
N GLY A 198 19.42 -6.54 23.82
CA GLY A 198 19.70 -7.64 22.92
C GLY A 198 18.62 -7.89 21.85
N THR A 199 17.49 -7.16 21.87
CA THR A 199 16.43 -7.30 20.86
C THR A 199 16.93 -6.82 19.50
N ASN A 200 16.69 -7.60 18.45
CA ASN A 200 17.01 -7.24 17.08
C ASN A 200 15.86 -6.39 16.48
N MET A 201 16.22 -5.40 15.68
CA MET A 201 15.31 -4.57 14.91
C MET A 201 15.58 -4.73 13.42
N LEU A 202 14.53 -4.76 12.61
CA LEU A 202 14.55 -4.75 11.15
C LEU A 202 13.95 -3.45 10.63
N GLY A 203 14.68 -2.73 9.79
CA GLY A 203 14.15 -1.65 8.95
C GLY A 203 14.04 -2.15 7.52
N LEU A 204 12.89 -1.97 6.89
CA LEU A 204 12.65 -2.39 5.51
C LEU A 204 11.92 -1.29 4.74
N PHE A 205 12.52 -0.84 3.64
CA PHE A 205 11.84 -0.21 2.52
C PHE A 205 11.47 -1.31 1.55
N ALA A 206 10.17 -1.51 1.32
CA ALA A 206 9.67 -2.69 0.62
C ALA A 206 9.76 -2.58 -0.91
N GLY A 207 10.10 -1.39 -1.43
CA GLY A 207 10.19 -1.13 -2.88
C GLY A 207 8.81 -0.94 -3.51
N ILE A 208 8.67 -1.41 -4.75
CA ILE A 208 7.47 -1.30 -5.58
C ILE A 208 6.96 -2.68 -5.99
N PHE A 209 5.68 -2.73 -6.37
CA PHE A 209 5.06 -3.92 -6.92
C PHE A 209 4.12 -3.57 -8.08
N TYR A 210 4.66 -2.91 -9.10
CA TYR A 210 3.99 -2.63 -10.37
C TYR A 210 4.91 -3.00 -11.56
N GLN A 211 4.36 -3.08 -12.78
CA GLN A 211 5.07 -3.56 -13.98
C GLN A 211 5.11 -2.54 -15.12
N HIS A 212 4.76 -1.30 -14.86
CA HIS A 212 4.77 -0.24 -15.85
C HIS A 212 5.86 0.77 -15.54
N ASP A 213 6.30 1.51 -16.56
CA ASP A 213 7.18 2.65 -16.39
C ASP A 213 6.37 3.86 -15.93
N GLU A 214 6.89 4.59 -14.95
CA GLU A 214 6.32 5.84 -14.50
C GLU A 214 6.90 7.02 -15.28
N ASP A 215 6.05 7.97 -15.70
CA ASP A 215 6.44 9.12 -16.52
C ASP A 215 7.48 10.03 -15.86
N TYR A 216 7.61 9.96 -14.53
CA TYR A 216 8.58 10.74 -13.77
C TYR A 216 9.94 10.05 -13.57
N LEU A 217 10.04 8.76 -13.93
CA LEU A 217 11.30 8.04 -13.90
C LEU A 217 12.16 8.45 -15.09
N THR A 218 13.44 8.67 -14.83
CA THR A 218 14.42 8.94 -15.88
C THR A 218 15.13 7.66 -16.31
N PRO A 219 15.79 7.62 -17.51
CA PRO A 219 16.54 6.44 -17.94
C PRO A 219 17.68 5.99 -17.03
N GLN A 220 17.96 6.76 -15.97
CA GLN A 220 19.00 6.47 -14.98
C GLN A 220 18.46 6.05 -13.62
N THR A 221 17.16 5.91 -13.48
CA THR A 221 16.47 5.48 -12.23
C THR A 221 16.06 4.03 -12.29
#